data_aeb1b99792c0136359c5e78c8972f77e
#
_entry.id   aeb1b99792c0136359c5e78c8972f77e
#
_cell.length_a   1.000
_cell.length_b   1.000
_cell.length_c   1.000
_cell.angle_alpha   90.00
_cell.angle_beta   90.00
_cell.angle_gamma   90.00
#
_symmetry.space_group_name_H-M   'P 1'
#
loop_
_entity.id
_entity.type
_entity.pdbx_description
1 polymer ?
#
loop_
_entity_poly.entity_id
_entity_poly.type
_entity_poly.pdbx_seq_one_letter_code
_entity_poly.pdbx_strand_id
1 'polypeptide(L)'
;PDTAYVLVGRCLAPSLTDIQRGDLARDLARPEICWEALLAEANRQHATPLWYARLQEHGLLMHFPADLAAYLAQLHAANGARNRMLRDELAMVLEIFNARGIPVLLLKGAATFADDLYPDRGARLMSDMDLLLPEEHLREAERLLMMEGYVDDPTNISPYDVWPGSTRHAHIPGLMHLKRKITVELHYKLAYGLPGRILTAEAAWSSAVFGTFRGNTVFWLCPHHRLLHNALHATQPHREFLQGKVRLADIAEFAALVARYPKEILPAHFWKVIRRHDLVTPIGTYALMARLLMRSVIKTPGIQQANWHRDRLLQSSPPAANRAGLLAANRPLFWRVISFVYDQGHLPAWTWRNVCYGDDQTSTPARLGCIGRQIA
;
A
#
# COMPACT_ATOMS: atom_id res chain seq x y z
N PRO A 1 14.37 14.65 -18.49
CA PRO A 1 13.05 14.06 -18.36
C PRO A 1 12.91 13.36 -17.01
N ASP A 2 11.71 13.48 -16.37
CA ASP A 2 11.42 12.78 -15.14
C ASP A 2 11.53 11.26 -15.34
N THR A 3 11.95 10.53 -14.31
CA THR A 3 11.90 9.06 -14.32
C THR A 3 10.45 8.59 -14.18
N ALA A 4 10.17 7.32 -14.52
CA ALA A 4 8.86 6.74 -14.34
C ALA A 4 8.39 6.82 -12.86
N TYR A 5 9.31 6.62 -11.91
CA TYR A 5 9.06 6.77 -10.49
C TYR A 5 8.58 8.19 -10.13
N VAL A 6 9.24 9.22 -10.65
CA VAL A 6 8.88 10.63 -10.38
C VAL A 6 7.52 10.95 -10.95
N LEU A 7 7.27 10.58 -12.21
CA LEU A 7 6.02 10.92 -12.89
C LEU A 7 4.81 10.19 -12.26
N VAL A 8 4.93 8.90 -11.97
CA VAL A 8 3.91 8.16 -11.22
C VAL A 8 3.71 8.79 -9.84
N GLY A 9 4.79 9.07 -9.10
CA GLY A 9 4.73 9.67 -7.77
C GLY A 9 4.01 11.03 -7.76
N ARG A 10 4.26 11.89 -8.74
CA ARG A 10 3.57 13.19 -8.87
C ARG A 10 2.06 13.03 -9.11
N CYS A 11 1.66 12.01 -9.85
CA CYS A 11 0.24 11.70 -10.07
C CYS A 11 -0.48 11.21 -8.80
N LEU A 12 0.24 10.67 -7.80
CA LEU A 12 -0.33 10.15 -6.56
C LEU A 12 -0.61 11.22 -5.49
N ALA A 13 -0.32 12.50 -5.77
CA ALA A 13 -0.56 13.59 -4.83
C ALA A 13 -2.02 13.61 -4.35
N PRO A 14 -2.28 13.81 -3.03
CA PRO A 14 -3.65 13.88 -2.51
C PRO A 14 -4.47 15.04 -3.07
N SER A 15 -3.81 16.12 -3.47
CA SER A 15 -4.41 17.27 -4.13
C SER A 15 -3.41 17.94 -5.07
N LEU A 16 -3.91 18.58 -6.11
CA LEU A 16 -3.14 19.36 -7.07
C LEU A 16 -3.75 20.73 -7.24
N THR A 17 -2.93 21.79 -7.26
CA THR A 17 -3.35 23.09 -7.76
C THR A 17 -3.54 23.04 -9.28
N ASP A 18 -4.25 24.01 -9.86
CA ASP A 18 -4.48 24.10 -11.32
C ASP A 18 -3.15 24.16 -12.10
N ILE A 19 -2.17 24.89 -11.57
CA ILE A 19 -0.81 24.94 -12.16
C ILE A 19 -0.17 23.56 -12.17
N GLN A 20 -0.18 22.86 -11.03
CA GLN A 20 0.42 21.52 -10.90
C GLN A 20 -0.26 20.49 -11.79
N ARG A 21 -1.59 20.57 -11.90
CA ARG A 21 -2.39 19.71 -12.79
C ARG A 21 -2.04 19.98 -14.26
N GLY A 22 -1.93 21.28 -14.65
CA GLY A 22 -1.51 21.67 -15.99
C GLY A 22 -0.08 21.21 -16.32
N ASP A 23 0.86 21.27 -15.37
CA ASP A 23 2.22 20.77 -15.54
C ASP A 23 2.23 19.25 -15.78
N LEU A 24 1.47 18.48 -14.97
CA LEU A 24 1.34 17.03 -15.16
C LEU A 24 0.67 16.68 -16.49
N ALA A 25 -0.38 17.41 -16.86
CA ALA A 25 -1.06 17.21 -18.14
C ALA A 25 -0.09 17.38 -19.33
N ARG A 26 0.75 18.44 -19.29
CA ARG A 26 1.79 18.65 -20.31
C ARG A 26 2.83 17.54 -20.32
N ASP A 27 3.27 17.08 -19.15
CA ASP A 27 4.23 15.98 -19.06
C ASP A 27 3.66 14.67 -19.62
N LEU A 28 2.39 14.36 -19.31
CA LEU A 28 1.69 13.16 -19.80
C LEU A 28 1.31 13.23 -21.28
N ALA A 29 1.20 14.42 -21.86
CA ALA A 29 0.90 14.61 -23.28
C ALA A 29 2.13 14.54 -24.19
N ARG A 30 3.35 14.35 -23.65
CA ARG A 30 4.58 14.25 -24.45
C ARG A 30 4.57 12.98 -25.30
N PRO A 31 4.92 13.07 -26.60
CA PRO A 31 4.92 11.90 -27.48
C PRO A 31 5.95 10.83 -27.10
N GLU A 32 6.98 11.20 -26.32
CA GLU A 32 8.06 10.29 -25.90
C GLU A 32 7.70 9.46 -24.65
N ILE A 33 6.49 9.57 -24.11
CA ILE A 33 6.10 8.83 -22.92
C ILE A 33 6.12 7.32 -23.17
N CYS A 34 6.87 6.61 -22.35
CA CYS A 34 6.86 5.14 -22.30
C CYS A 34 5.79 4.66 -21.30
N TRP A 35 4.59 4.41 -21.78
CA TRP A 35 3.45 3.99 -20.97
C TRP A 35 3.70 2.66 -20.26
N GLU A 36 4.39 1.73 -20.89
CA GLU A 36 4.81 0.45 -20.32
C GLU A 36 5.71 0.65 -19.10
N ALA A 37 6.67 1.59 -19.18
CA ALA A 37 7.54 1.90 -18.05
C ALA A 37 6.78 2.53 -16.88
N LEU A 38 5.80 3.40 -17.15
CA LEU A 38 4.96 3.98 -16.11
C LEU A 38 4.10 2.92 -15.41
N LEU A 39 3.47 2.03 -16.18
CA LEU A 39 2.66 0.95 -15.60
C LEU A 39 3.51 -0.04 -14.81
N ALA A 40 4.65 -0.46 -15.35
CA ALA A 40 5.58 -1.35 -14.63
C ALA A 40 6.03 -0.72 -13.31
N GLU A 41 6.33 0.59 -13.33
CA GLU A 41 6.70 1.32 -12.12
C GLU A 41 5.54 1.39 -11.13
N ALA A 42 4.32 1.76 -11.54
CA ALA A 42 3.15 1.81 -10.67
C ALA A 42 2.87 0.45 -10.02
N ASN A 43 3.01 -0.65 -10.76
CA ASN A 43 2.87 -2.02 -10.25
C ASN A 43 3.95 -2.36 -9.22
N ARG A 44 5.22 -2.10 -9.55
CA ARG A 44 6.36 -2.35 -8.66
C ARG A 44 6.24 -1.58 -7.35
N GLN A 45 5.63 -0.41 -7.40
CA GLN A 45 5.40 0.47 -6.25
C GLN A 45 4.09 0.19 -5.50
N HIS A 46 3.35 -0.86 -5.87
CA HIS A 46 2.06 -1.24 -5.30
C HIS A 46 1.01 -0.11 -5.36
N ALA A 47 1.11 0.75 -6.35
CA ALA A 47 0.35 1.99 -6.43
C ALA A 47 -0.70 2.01 -7.56
N THR A 48 -0.78 0.97 -8.41
CA THR A 48 -1.60 0.99 -9.63
C THR A 48 -3.08 1.33 -9.39
N PRO A 49 -3.80 0.74 -8.43
CA PRO A 49 -5.19 1.12 -8.18
C PRO A 49 -5.32 2.57 -7.68
N LEU A 50 -4.41 3.01 -6.81
CA LEU A 50 -4.38 4.38 -6.32
C LEU A 50 -4.03 5.37 -7.44
N TRP A 51 -3.13 4.98 -8.34
CA TRP A 51 -2.75 5.78 -9.50
C TRP A 51 -3.95 6.06 -10.39
N TYR A 52 -4.75 5.02 -10.72
CA TYR A 52 -6.00 5.19 -11.45
C TYR A 52 -6.97 6.14 -10.74
N ALA A 53 -7.21 5.93 -9.44
CA ALA A 53 -8.13 6.74 -8.66
C ALA A 53 -7.72 8.23 -8.66
N ARG A 54 -6.43 8.52 -8.48
CA ARG A 54 -5.91 9.90 -8.51
C ARG A 54 -5.94 10.52 -9.90
N LEU A 55 -5.62 9.75 -10.94
CA LEU A 55 -5.73 10.24 -12.33
C LEU A 55 -7.17 10.60 -12.68
N GLN A 56 -8.14 9.81 -12.22
CA GLN A 56 -9.56 10.09 -12.40
C GLN A 56 -9.98 11.35 -11.62
N GLU A 57 -9.62 11.43 -10.34
CA GLU A 57 -9.93 12.58 -9.46
C GLU A 57 -9.36 13.89 -10.02
N HIS A 58 -8.16 13.85 -10.56
CA HIS A 58 -7.47 15.02 -11.12
C HIS A 58 -7.84 15.31 -12.59
N GLY A 59 -8.68 14.48 -13.23
CA GLY A 59 -9.07 14.65 -14.64
C GLY A 59 -7.92 14.40 -15.63
N LEU A 60 -6.94 13.57 -15.27
CA LEU A 60 -5.73 13.33 -16.07
C LEU A 60 -5.81 12.07 -16.96
N LEU A 61 -6.83 11.22 -16.78
CA LEU A 61 -7.00 9.99 -17.58
C LEU A 61 -7.17 10.26 -19.06
N MET A 62 -7.67 11.44 -19.45
CA MET A 62 -7.84 11.83 -20.84
C MET A 62 -6.54 11.92 -21.65
N HIS A 63 -5.38 11.99 -20.96
CA HIS A 63 -4.06 12.01 -21.58
C HIS A 63 -3.49 10.59 -21.81
N PHE A 64 -4.18 9.56 -21.31
CA PHE A 64 -3.75 8.18 -21.41
C PHE A 64 -4.29 7.53 -22.70
N PRO A 65 -3.56 6.58 -23.31
CA PRO A 65 -4.10 5.70 -24.33
C PRO A 65 -5.38 5.01 -23.83
N ALA A 66 -6.40 4.93 -24.68
CA ALA A 66 -7.73 4.45 -24.28
C ALA A 66 -7.71 3.01 -23.73
N ASP A 67 -6.91 2.14 -24.30
CA ASP A 67 -6.74 0.74 -23.88
C ASP A 67 -6.01 0.65 -22.53
N LEU A 68 -5.01 1.50 -22.27
CA LEU A 68 -4.36 1.57 -20.96
C LEU A 68 -5.31 2.12 -19.89
N ALA A 69 -6.07 3.16 -20.19
CA ALA A 69 -7.07 3.70 -19.26
C ALA A 69 -8.13 2.65 -18.90
N ALA A 70 -8.62 1.88 -19.89
CA ALA A 70 -9.56 0.78 -19.69
C ALA A 70 -8.95 -0.34 -18.82
N TYR A 71 -7.69 -0.70 -19.05
CA TYR A 71 -6.97 -1.69 -18.23
C TYR A 71 -6.83 -1.24 -16.78
N LEU A 72 -6.43 0.01 -16.55
CA LEU A 72 -6.31 0.58 -15.20
C LEU A 72 -7.66 0.60 -14.48
N ALA A 73 -8.75 0.93 -15.20
CA ALA A 73 -10.11 0.87 -14.66
C ALA A 73 -10.50 -0.54 -14.22
N GLN A 74 -10.16 -1.58 -15.00
CA GLN A 74 -10.42 -2.97 -14.64
C GLN A 74 -9.63 -3.41 -13.40
N LEU A 75 -8.34 -3.05 -13.32
CA LEU A 75 -7.51 -3.34 -12.13
C LEU A 75 -8.07 -2.66 -10.88
N HIS A 76 -8.47 -1.41 -11.00
CA HIS A 76 -9.08 -0.66 -9.90
C HIS A 76 -10.40 -1.30 -9.46
N ALA A 77 -11.28 -1.68 -10.39
CA ALA A 77 -12.54 -2.35 -10.09
C ALA A 77 -12.31 -3.71 -9.39
N ALA A 78 -11.34 -4.50 -9.87
CA ALA A 78 -10.95 -5.77 -9.25
C ALA A 78 -10.43 -5.57 -7.82
N ASN A 79 -9.57 -4.54 -7.59
CA ASN A 79 -9.13 -4.19 -6.26
C ASN A 79 -10.28 -3.73 -5.36
N GLY A 80 -11.24 -2.98 -5.89
CA GLY A 80 -12.45 -2.59 -5.18
C GLY A 80 -13.30 -3.78 -4.76
N ALA A 81 -13.44 -4.79 -5.62
CA ALA A 81 -14.11 -6.04 -5.30
C ALA A 81 -13.38 -6.78 -4.17
N ARG A 82 -12.05 -6.91 -4.28
CA ARG A 82 -11.25 -7.52 -3.21
C ARG A 82 -11.37 -6.76 -1.89
N ASN A 83 -11.31 -5.45 -1.90
CA ASN A 83 -11.44 -4.65 -0.68
C ASN A 83 -12.84 -4.79 -0.05
N ARG A 84 -13.89 -5.03 -0.84
CA ARG A 84 -15.20 -5.40 -0.29
C ARG A 84 -15.13 -6.72 0.46
N MET A 85 -14.52 -7.76 -0.12
CA MET A 85 -14.32 -9.06 0.55
C MET A 85 -13.52 -8.90 1.85
N LEU A 86 -12.43 -8.12 1.84
CA LEU A 86 -11.64 -7.83 3.04
C LEU A 86 -12.48 -7.12 4.12
N ARG A 87 -13.35 -6.20 3.74
CA ARG A 87 -14.25 -5.50 4.68
C ARG A 87 -15.32 -6.43 5.25
N ASP A 88 -15.84 -7.35 4.45
CA ASP A 88 -16.80 -8.36 4.91
C ASP A 88 -16.13 -9.32 5.90
N GLU A 89 -14.92 -9.74 5.59
CA GLU A 89 -14.10 -10.58 6.46
C GLU A 89 -13.76 -9.88 7.77
N LEU A 90 -13.33 -8.62 7.69
CA LEU A 90 -13.03 -7.82 8.89
C LEU A 90 -14.26 -7.73 9.82
N ALA A 91 -15.44 -7.52 9.26
CA ALA A 91 -16.67 -7.45 10.07
C ALA A 91 -16.93 -8.76 10.83
N MET A 92 -16.75 -9.92 10.16
CA MET A 92 -16.87 -11.24 10.81
C MET A 92 -15.83 -11.46 11.90
N VAL A 93 -14.57 -11.15 11.62
CA VAL A 93 -13.49 -11.28 12.62
C VAL A 93 -13.77 -10.41 13.85
N LEU A 94 -14.21 -9.17 13.62
CA LEU A 94 -14.58 -8.25 14.71
C LEU A 94 -15.78 -8.76 15.50
N GLU A 95 -16.79 -9.34 14.86
CA GLU A 95 -17.95 -9.93 15.55
C GLU A 95 -17.54 -11.08 16.47
N ILE A 96 -16.68 -12.00 15.98
CA ILE A 96 -16.15 -13.11 16.75
C ILE A 96 -15.38 -12.61 17.99
N PHE A 97 -14.50 -11.63 17.80
CA PHE A 97 -13.65 -11.12 18.87
C PHE A 97 -14.45 -10.27 19.87
N ASN A 98 -15.35 -9.41 19.40
CA ASN A 98 -16.20 -8.59 20.26
C ASN A 98 -17.14 -9.46 21.14
N ALA A 99 -17.66 -10.58 20.62
CA ALA A 99 -18.48 -11.52 21.40
C ALA A 99 -17.71 -12.17 22.57
N ARG A 100 -16.38 -12.09 22.56
CA ARG A 100 -15.49 -12.59 23.63
C ARG A 100 -14.82 -11.46 24.41
N GLY A 101 -15.19 -10.20 24.15
CA GLY A 101 -14.58 -9.04 24.81
C GLY A 101 -13.11 -8.81 24.40
N ILE A 102 -12.66 -9.37 23.28
CA ILE A 102 -11.31 -9.18 22.76
C ILE A 102 -11.26 -7.85 22.00
N PRO A 103 -10.52 -6.84 22.48
CA PRO A 103 -10.41 -5.56 21.80
C PRO A 103 -9.47 -5.68 20.58
N VAL A 104 -9.84 -5.00 19.49
CA VAL A 104 -9.07 -5.03 18.22
C VAL A 104 -8.68 -3.62 17.81
N LEU A 105 -7.38 -3.40 17.56
CA LEU A 105 -6.87 -2.16 17.00
C LEU A 105 -6.37 -2.42 15.57
N LEU A 106 -7.00 -1.75 14.61
CA LEU A 106 -6.67 -1.88 13.19
C LEU A 106 -5.34 -1.18 12.88
N LEU A 107 -4.46 -1.90 12.18
CA LEU A 107 -3.19 -1.37 11.71
C LEU A 107 -3.20 -1.17 10.19
N LYS A 108 -2.22 -0.44 9.70
CA LYS A 108 -1.90 -0.28 8.26
C LYS A 108 -3.16 -0.10 7.37
N GLY A 109 -3.31 -0.97 6.36
CA GLY A 109 -4.42 -0.95 5.42
C GLY A 109 -5.79 -1.18 6.07
N ALA A 110 -5.89 -2.05 7.09
CA ALA A 110 -7.16 -2.32 7.78
C ALA A 110 -7.75 -1.05 8.43
N ALA A 111 -6.91 -0.16 8.96
CA ALA A 111 -7.34 1.11 9.55
C ALA A 111 -8.02 2.04 8.51
N THR A 112 -7.68 1.93 7.22
CA THR A 112 -8.30 2.74 6.17
C THR A 112 -9.77 2.39 5.93
N PHE A 113 -10.22 1.25 6.43
CA PHE A 113 -11.62 0.84 6.34
C PHE A 113 -12.51 1.54 7.38
N ALA A 114 -11.93 1.93 8.50
CA ALA A 114 -12.65 2.56 9.60
C ALA A 114 -12.67 4.10 9.51
N ASP A 115 -11.59 4.72 9.01
CA ASP A 115 -11.44 6.18 8.99
C ASP A 115 -11.63 6.83 7.61
N ASP A 116 -11.94 6.03 6.58
CA ASP A 116 -12.12 6.49 5.20
C ASP A 116 -10.98 7.43 4.71
N LEU A 117 -9.71 7.09 5.06
CA LEU A 117 -8.54 7.84 4.59
C LEU A 117 -8.51 7.91 3.05
N TYR A 118 -9.01 6.86 2.41
CA TYR A 118 -9.24 6.80 0.97
C TYR A 118 -10.76 6.73 0.72
N PRO A 119 -11.40 7.84 0.31
CA PRO A 119 -12.83 7.84 -0.04
C PRO A 119 -13.16 6.82 -1.14
N ASP A 120 -12.27 6.70 -2.13
CA ASP A 120 -12.33 5.64 -3.12
C ASP A 120 -11.81 4.32 -2.53
N ARG A 121 -12.71 3.40 -2.27
CA ARG A 121 -12.42 2.10 -1.64
C ARG A 121 -11.67 1.14 -2.53
N GLY A 122 -11.58 1.41 -3.82
CA GLY A 122 -10.74 0.67 -4.78
C GLY A 122 -9.29 1.14 -4.81
N ALA A 123 -8.97 2.28 -4.23
CA ALA A 123 -7.66 2.91 -4.37
C ALA A 123 -6.53 2.17 -3.61
N ARG A 124 -6.77 1.74 -2.37
CA ARG A 124 -5.74 1.10 -1.52
C ARG A 124 -5.56 -0.38 -1.89
N LEU A 125 -4.35 -0.74 -2.31
CA LEU A 125 -3.99 -2.15 -2.50
C LEU A 125 -3.70 -2.80 -1.14
N MET A 126 -4.31 -3.96 -0.88
CA MET A 126 -4.12 -4.72 0.36
C MET A 126 -3.99 -6.21 0.07
N SER A 127 -3.05 -6.88 0.74
CA SER A 127 -2.85 -8.33 0.70
C SER A 127 -3.49 -9.04 1.90
N ASP A 128 -3.46 -8.40 3.06
CA ASP A 128 -3.71 -8.94 4.37
C ASP A 128 -4.42 -7.93 5.27
N MET A 129 -4.84 -8.37 6.45
CA MET A 129 -5.40 -7.54 7.49
C MET A 129 -4.54 -7.63 8.75
N ASP A 130 -3.92 -6.52 9.12
CA ASP A 130 -3.11 -6.41 10.34
C ASP A 130 -3.98 -5.95 11.52
N LEU A 131 -4.09 -6.77 12.56
CA LEU A 131 -4.90 -6.53 13.74
C LEU A 131 -4.04 -6.61 15.00
N LEU A 132 -3.92 -5.52 15.75
CA LEU A 132 -3.21 -5.51 17.03
C LEU A 132 -4.18 -5.90 18.15
N LEU A 133 -3.78 -6.88 18.95
CA LEU A 133 -4.50 -7.38 20.11
C LEU A 133 -3.61 -7.24 21.35
N PRO A 134 -4.18 -7.12 22.58
CA PRO A 134 -3.43 -7.36 23.79
C PRO A 134 -2.85 -8.79 23.79
N GLU A 135 -1.61 -8.93 24.24
CA GLU A 135 -0.86 -10.20 24.14
C GLU A 135 -1.57 -11.38 24.82
N GLU A 136 -2.26 -11.10 25.91
CA GLU A 136 -3.05 -12.10 26.66
C GLU A 136 -4.22 -12.71 25.88
N HIS A 137 -4.72 -12.02 24.84
CA HIS A 137 -5.83 -12.50 24.03
C HIS A 137 -5.41 -13.27 22.78
N LEU A 138 -4.14 -13.28 22.41
CA LEU A 138 -3.67 -13.85 21.12
C LEU A 138 -4.02 -15.34 20.96
N ARG A 139 -3.81 -16.15 22.01
CA ARG A 139 -4.08 -17.59 21.95
C ARG A 139 -5.56 -17.89 21.75
N GLU A 140 -6.41 -17.12 22.42
CA GLU A 140 -7.85 -17.29 22.28
C GLU A 140 -8.30 -16.82 20.89
N ALA A 141 -7.81 -15.68 20.42
CA ALA A 141 -8.12 -15.14 19.10
C ALA A 141 -7.70 -16.11 17.97
N GLU A 142 -6.49 -16.66 18.02
CA GLU A 142 -6.01 -17.67 17.08
C GLU A 142 -6.93 -18.89 17.05
N ARG A 143 -7.24 -19.46 18.22
CA ARG A 143 -8.13 -20.62 18.35
C ARG A 143 -9.53 -20.34 17.78
N LEU A 144 -10.07 -19.14 18.02
CA LEU A 144 -11.37 -18.75 17.49
C LEU A 144 -11.37 -18.69 15.97
N LEU A 145 -10.33 -18.10 15.36
CA LEU A 145 -10.21 -18.06 13.90
C LEU A 145 -10.01 -19.46 13.31
N MET A 146 -9.21 -20.32 13.95
CA MET A 146 -9.05 -21.72 13.49
C MET A 146 -10.38 -22.48 13.51
N MET A 147 -11.24 -22.23 14.49
CA MET A 147 -12.60 -22.83 14.54
C MET A 147 -13.48 -22.36 13.39
N GLU A 148 -13.24 -21.17 12.85
CA GLU A 148 -13.95 -20.60 11.71
C GLU A 148 -13.33 -21.00 10.34
N GLY A 149 -12.34 -21.90 10.35
CA GLY A 149 -11.73 -22.44 9.13
C GLY A 149 -10.50 -21.70 8.62
N TYR A 150 -9.86 -20.91 9.49
CA TYR A 150 -8.52 -20.40 9.22
C TYR A 150 -7.47 -21.46 9.54
N VAL A 151 -6.38 -21.39 8.81
CA VAL A 151 -5.17 -22.21 9.00
C VAL A 151 -3.93 -21.32 8.91
N ASP A 152 -2.80 -21.81 9.36
CA ASP A 152 -1.53 -21.12 9.13
C ASP A 152 -1.37 -20.84 7.64
N ASP A 153 -1.01 -19.61 7.28
CA ASP A 153 -0.80 -19.23 5.88
C ASP A 153 0.48 -19.89 5.35
N PRO A 154 0.36 -20.88 4.45
CA PRO A 154 1.52 -21.61 3.95
C PRO A 154 2.48 -20.76 3.12
N THR A 155 2.05 -19.55 2.70
CA THR A 155 2.87 -18.63 1.93
C THR A 155 3.62 -17.63 2.80
N ASN A 156 3.26 -17.54 4.09
CA ASN A 156 3.80 -16.59 5.07
C ASN A 156 4.35 -17.30 6.32
N ILE A 157 4.80 -18.53 6.18
CA ILE A 157 5.48 -19.27 7.26
C ILE A 157 6.95 -18.85 7.24
N SER A 158 7.36 -18.06 8.20
CA SER A 158 8.77 -17.84 8.50
C SER A 158 9.29 -19.01 9.35
N PRO A 159 10.42 -19.64 9.01
CA PRO A 159 11.03 -20.66 9.87
C PRO A 159 11.43 -20.15 11.27
N TYR A 160 11.27 -18.85 11.49
CA TYR A 160 11.53 -18.13 12.74
C TYR A 160 10.26 -17.65 13.42
N ASP A 161 9.06 -18.04 12.97
CA ASP A 161 7.79 -17.68 13.58
C ASP A 161 7.68 -18.35 14.95
N VAL A 162 8.10 -17.60 15.96
CA VAL A 162 8.12 -18.01 17.36
C VAL A 162 7.10 -17.16 18.09
N TRP A 163 6.34 -17.78 18.94
CA TRP A 163 5.30 -17.25 19.83
C TRP A 163 5.73 -16.02 20.65
N PRO A 164 4.74 -15.32 21.27
CA PRO A 164 4.96 -14.14 22.11
C PRO A 164 6.15 -14.30 23.06
N GLY A 165 6.97 -13.25 23.16
CA GLY A 165 8.27 -13.27 23.86
C GLY A 165 9.47 -13.22 22.91
N SER A 166 9.29 -13.52 21.60
CA SER A 166 10.33 -13.31 20.61
C SER A 166 10.63 -11.83 20.42
N THR A 167 11.93 -11.49 20.42
CA THR A 167 12.38 -10.12 20.07
C THR A 167 12.42 -9.87 18.58
N ARG A 168 12.11 -10.89 17.76
CA ARG A 168 12.27 -10.87 16.30
C ARG A 168 10.97 -10.73 15.53
N HIS A 169 9.79 -10.90 16.17
CA HIS A 169 8.49 -10.85 15.53
C HIS A 169 7.55 -9.88 16.23
N ALA A 170 6.60 -9.34 15.47
CA ALA A 170 5.56 -8.43 15.97
C ALA A 170 4.17 -9.07 15.97
N HIS A 171 4.00 -10.20 15.27
CA HIS A 171 2.76 -10.95 15.10
C HIS A 171 3.02 -12.45 15.19
N ILE A 172 1.99 -13.24 15.38
CA ILE A 172 2.02 -14.70 15.21
C ILE A 172 1.98 -15.05 13.72
N PRO A 173 2.22 -16.33 13.31
CA PRO A 173 2.03 -16.74 11.92
C PRO A 173 0.72 -16.24 11.34
N GLY A 174 0.73 -15.78 10.08
CA GLY A 174 -0.46 -15.30 9.41
C GLY A 174 -1.52 -16.42 9.33
N LEU A 175 -2.78 -16.09 9.56
CA LEU A 175 -3.90 -17.02 9.49
C LEU A 175 -4.69 -16.78 8.21
N MET A 176 -4.74 -17.76 7.31
CA MET A 176 -5.45 -17.67 6.04
C MET A 176 -6.76 -18.47 6.07
N HIS A 177 -7.87 -17.83 5.72
CA HIS A 177 -9.11 -18.55 5.56
C HIS A 177 -9.12 -19.40 4.28
N LEU A 178 -9.27 -20.71 4.40
CA LEU A 178 -9.09 -21.67 3.30
C LEU A 178 -9.94 -21.41 2.06
N LYS A 179 -11.20 -21.02 2.25
CA LYS A 179 -12.15 -20.77 1.14
C LYS A 179 -12.01 -19.35 0.59
N ARG A 180 -11.95 -18.34 1.45
CA ARG A 180 -11.94 -16.91 1.06
C ARG A 180 -10.57 -16.39 0.66
N LYS A 181 -9.49 -17.13 0.98
CA LYS A 181 -8.10 -16.77 0.64
C LYS A 181 -7.72 -15.35 1.12
N ILE A 182 -8.17 -15.03 2.33
CA ILE A 182 -7.86 -13.80 3.03
C ILE A 182 -6.98 -14.13 4.23
N THR A 183 -5.88 -13.40 4.37
CA THR A 183 -4.92 -13.55 5.47
C THR A 183 -5.17 -12.49 6.52
N VAL A 184 -5.17 -12.91 7.78
CA VAL A 184 -5.23 -12.07 8.99
C VAL A 184 -3.93 -12.25 9.75
N GLU A 185 -3.25 -11.15 10.06
CA GLU A 185 -2.06 -11.12 10.91
C GLU A 185 -2.43 -10.57 12.29
N LEU A 186 -2.35 -11.44 13.31
CA LEU A 186 -2.59 -11.05 14.71
C LEU A 186 -1.29 -10.55 15.33
N HIS A 187 -1.22 -9.24 15.50
CA HIS A 187 -0.09 -8.52 16.08
C HIS A 187 -0.24 -8.40 17.59
N TYR A 188 0.88 -8.44 18.31
CA TYR A 188 1.02 -8.06 19.72
C TYR A 188 2.01 -6.91 19.92
N LYS A 189 2.69 -6.52 18.85
CA LYS A 189 3.54 -5.32 18.74
C LYS A 189 3.29 -4.66 17.39
N LEU A 190 3.55 -3.38 17.29
CA LEU A 190 3.41 -2.66 16.01
C LEU A 190 4.51 -3.02 15.02
N ALA A 191 5.71 -3.32 15.54
CA ALA A 191 6.87 -3.74 14.76
C ALA A 191 7.88 -4.43 15.69
N TYR A 192 8.86 -5.11 15.11
CA TYR A 192 9.99 -5.64 15.87
C TYR A 192 11.18 -4.66 15.90
N GLY A 193 12.12 -4.88 16.82
CA GLY A 193 13.35 -4.11 16.93
C GLY A 193 13.14 -2.64 17.32
N LEU A 194 13.90 -1.73 16.71
CA LEU A 194 13.86 -0.31 17.02
C LEU A 194 12.48 0.33 16.80
N PRO A 195 11.78 0.11 15.70
CA PRO A 195 10.44 0.66 15.50
C PRO A 195 9.46 0.33 16.62
N GLY A 196 9.44 -0.93 17.08
CA GLY A 196 8.56 -1.37 18.17
C GLY A 196 8.93 -0.79 19.53
N ARG A 197 10.19 -0.34 19.73
CA ARG A 197 10.60 0.40 20.93
C ARG A 197 10.25 1.88 20.85
N ILE A 198 10.14 2.45 19.67
CA ILE A 198 9.75 3.85 19.46
C ILE A 198 8.25 4.03 19.61
N LEU A 199 7.47 3.10 19.04
CA LEU A 199 6.02 3.06 19.14
C LEU A 199 5.60 1.71 19.70
N THR A 200 5.39 1.67 21.02
CA THR A 200 5.02 0.45 21.74
C THR A 200 3.52 0.17 21.63
N ALA A 201 3.10 -1.08 21.90
CA ALA A 201 1.70 -1.45 21.93
C ALA A 201 0.92 -0.66 23.00
N GLU A 202 1.52 -0.44 24.19
CA GLU A 202 0.92 0.34 25.26
C GLU A 202 0.66 1.80 24.84
N ALA A 203 1.64 2.43 24.16
CA ALA A 203 1.48 3.78 23.62
C ALA A 203 0.39 3.84 22.54
N ALA A 204 0.31 2.80 21.70
CA ALA A 204 -0.74 2.68 20.68
C ALA A 204 -2.13 2.57 21.32
N TRP A 205 -2.33 1.67 22.28
CA TRP A 205 -3.59 1.47 22.97
C TRP A 205 -4.02 2.68 23.79
N SER A 206 -3.09 3.32 24.52
CA SER A 206 -3.41 4.48 25.37
C SER A 206 -3.94 5.71 24.62
N SER A 207 -3.65 5.82 23.33
CA SER A 207 -4.06 6.92 22.45
C SER A 207 -4.92 6.47 21.27
N ALA A 208 -5.39 5.23 21.30
CA ALA A 208 -6.22 4.68 20.23
C ALA A 208 -7.52 5.47 20.06
N VAL A 209 -7.92 5.66 18.82
CA VAL A 209 -9.23 6.22 18.48
C VAL A 209 -10.25 5.09 18.53
N PHE A 210 -11.31 5.30 19.28
CA PHE A 210 -12.45 4.39 19.39
C PHE A 210 -13.48 4.70 18.30
N GLY A 211 -14.11 3.64 17.77
CA GLY A 211 -15.24 3.78 16.85
C GLY A 211 -15.95 2.47 16.58
N THR A 212 -16.75 2.46 15.54
CA THR A 212 -17.50 1.27 15.13
C THR A 212 -17.26 0.96 13.66
N PHE A 213 -17.19 -0.31 13.32
CA PHE A 213 -17.15 -0.80 11.96
C PHE A 213 -18.25 -1.84 11.76
N ARG A 214 -19.28 -1.50 10.95
CA ARG A 214 -20.46 -2.34 10.72
C ARG A 214 -21.12 -2.85 12.02
N GLY A 215 -21.22 -1.96 13.01
CA GLY A 215 -21.83 -2.27 14.32
C GLY A 215 -20.89 -2.89 15.36
N ASN A 216 -19.68 -3.31 14.95
CA ASN A 216 -18.68 -3.87 15.86
C ASN A 216 -17.78 -2.77 16.42
N THR A 217 -17.42 -2.92 17.70
CA THR A 217 -16.43 -2.06 18.36
C THR A 217 -15.05 -2.28 17.76
N VAL A 218 -14.35 -1.19 17.48
CA VAL A 218 -13.02 -1.26 16.89
C VAL A 218 -12.19 -0.03 17.28
N PHE A 219 -10.86 -0.20 17.28
CA PHE A 219 -9.90 0.86 17.53
C PHE A 219 -8.97 1.02 16.35
N TRP A 220 -8.34 2.19 16.20
CA TRP A 220 -7.23 2.44 15.28
C TRP A 220 -6.27 3.46 15.88
N LEU A 221 -5.07 3.53 15.34
CA LEU A 221 -4.06 4.47 15.81
C LEU A 221 -4.53 5.91 15.63
N CYS A 222 -4.27 6.76 16.62
CA CYS A 222 -4.45 8.20 16.44
C CYS A 222 -3.60 8.70 15.25
N PRO A 223 -3.98 9.79 14.57
CA PRO A 223 -3.32 10.24 13.34
C PRO A 223 -1.81 10.42 13.48
N HIS A 224 -1.34 10.90 14.63
CA HIS A 224 0.07 11.09 14.91
C HIS A 224 0.84 9.75 14.97
N HIS A 225 0.31 8.78 15.71
CA HIS A 225 0.91 7.43 15.81
C HIS A 225 0.82 6.69 14.49
N ARG A 226 -0.25 6.89 13.72
CA ARG A 226 -0.39 6.30 12.39
C ARG A 226 0.65 6.81 11.42
N LEU A 227 0.92 8.12 11.42
CA LEU A 227 1.98 8.73 10.62
C LEU A 227 3.35 8.18 11.00
N LEU A 228 3.62 8.09 12.32
CA LEU A 228 4.87 7.53 12.84
C LEU A 228 5.04 6.06 12.46
N HIS A 229 3.98 5.24 12.61
CA HIS A 229 3.98 3.84 12.23
C HIS A 229 4.26 3.64 10.74
N ASN A 230 3.58 4.42 9.86
CA ASN A 230 3.81 4.39 8.42
C ASN A 230 5.29 4.70 8.09
N ALA A 231 5.84 5.79 8.63
CA ALA A 231 7.22 6.19 8.34
C ALA A 231 8.26 5.18 8.88
N LEU A 232 8.06 4.64 10.08
CA LEU A 232 8.92 3.62 10.66
C LEU A 232 8.84 2.32 9.87
N HIS A 233 7.65 1.86 9.51
CA HIS A 233 7.43 0.64 8.74
C HIS A 233 8.05 0.73 7.34
N ALA A 234 7.91 1.87 6.65
CA ALA A 234 8.46 2.07 5.31
C ALA A 234 9.99 2.16 5.27
N THR A 235 10.66 2.50 6.39
CA THR A 235 12.09 2.82 6.36
C THR A 235 12.98 1.86 7.15
N GLN A 236 12.44 1.08 8.11
CA GLN A 236 13.26 0.34 9.07
C GLN A 236 13.28 -1.18 8.91
N PRO A 237 12.15 -1.93 8.73
CA PRO A 237 12.12 -3.38 8.95
C PRO A 237 13.02 -4.18 8.01
N HIS A 238 13.02 -3.85 6.73
CA HIS A 238 13.68 -4.68 5.69
C HIS A 238 14.96 -4.05 5.14
N ARG A 239 15.46 -2.97 5.75
CA ARG A 239 16.60 -2.20 5.23
C ARG A 239 16.41 -1.75 3.76
N GLU A 240 15.18 -1.75 3.26
CA GLU A 240 14.86 -1.38 1.88
C GLU A 240 15.29 0.05 1.59
N PHE A 241 15.16 0.94 2.58
CA PHE A 241 15.67 2.30 2.50
C PHE A 241 17.18 2.34 2.16
N LEU A 242 18.00 1.50 2.80
CA LEU A 242 19.44 1.42 2.53
C LEU A 242 19.74 0.91 1.11
N GLN A 243 18.82 0.12 0.54
CA GLN A 243 18.89 -0.36 -0.85
C GLN A 243 18.36 0.66 -1.86
N GLY A 244 17.91 1.82 -1.40
CA GLY A 244 17.27 2.83 -2.26
C GLY A 244 15.85 2.47 -2.69
N LYS A 245 15.18 1.59 -1.94
CA LYS A 245 13.82 1.16 -2.24
C LYS A 245 12.85 1.84 -1.26
N VAL A 246 11.98 2.69 -1.78
CA VAL A 246 10.89 3.32 -1.02
C VAL A 246 9.64 3.23 -1.87
N ARG A 247 8.59 2.61 -1.34
CA ARG A 247 7.36 2.36 -2.11
C ARG A 247 6.53 3.64 -2.21
N LEU A 248 6.09 3.97 -3.42
CA LEU A 248 5.20 5.11 -3.65
C LEU A 248 3.85 4.97 -2.94
N ALA A 249 3.34 3.75 -2.79
CA ALA A 249 2.10 3.51 -2.03
C ALA A 249 2.22 3.94 -0.56
N ASP A 250 3.38 3.67 0.08
CA ASP A 250 3.62 4.05 1.47
C ASP A 250 3.80 5.57 1.60
N ILE A 251 4.53 6.20 0.66
CA ILE A 251 4.67 7.67 0.60
C ILE A 251 3.30 8.34 0.38
N ALA A 252 2.45 7.75 -0.46
CA ALA A 252 1.11 8.27 -0.72
C ALA A 252 0.22 8.19 0.52
N GLU A 253 0.29 7.11 1.30
CA GLU A 253 -0.42 7.02 2.58
C GLU A 253 0.08 8.06 3.58
N PHE A 254 1.40 8.26 3.69
CA PHE A 254 1.99 9.33 4.50
C PHE A 254 1.46 10.71 4.09
N ALA A 255 1.47 11.03 2.80
CA ALA A 255 0.99 12.30 2.29
C ALA A 255 -0.52 12.48 2.52
N ALA A 256 -1.31 11.41 2.36
CA ALA A 256 -2.74 11.42 2.61
C ALA A 256 -3.06 11.66 4.09
N LEU A 257 -2.32 11.03 5.02
CA LEU A 257 -2.45 11.27 6.46
C LEU A 257 -2.17 12.72 6.82
N VAL A 258 -1.08 13.30 6.31
CA VAL A 258 -0.74 14.72 6.56
C VAL A 258 -1.81 15.66 6.00
N ALA A 259 -2.35 15.35 4.82
CA ALA A 259 -3.41 16.16 4.21
C ALA A 259 -4.75 16.06 4.97
N ARG A 260 -5.08 14.86 5.45
CA ARG A 260 -6.36 14.58 6.12
C ARG A 260 -6.42 15.10 7.55
N TYR A 261 -5.28 15.06 8.27
CA TYR A 261 -5.19 15.35 9.70
C TYR A 261 -4.17 16.45 10.03
N PRO A 262 -4.28 17.65 9.41
CA PRO A 262 -3.26 18.70 9.56
C PRO A 262 -3.21 19.32 10.96
N LYS A 263 -4.27 19.18 11.76
CA LYS A 263 -4.36 19.70 13.13
C LYS A 263 -3.89 18.67 14.16
N GLU A 264 -4.13 17.39 13.92
CA GLU A 264 -3.82 16.28 14.83
C GLU A 264 -2.36 15.81 14.71
N ILE A 265 -1.77 16.00 13.52
CA ILE A 265 -0.37 15.69 13.28
C ILE A 265 0.48 16.90 13.66
N LEU A 266 1.22 16.77 14.79
CA LEU A 266 2.09 17.83 15.30
C LEU A 266 3.53 17.61 14.76
N PRO A 267 3.98 18.38 13.74
CA PRO A 267 5.29 18.16 13.12
C PRO A 267 6.46 18.28 14.12
N ALA A 268 6.36 19.22 15.06
CA ALA A 268 7.41 19.42 16.06
C ALA A 268 7.59 18.17 16.95
N HIS A 269 6.49 17.55 17.37
CA HIS A 269 6.51 16.32 18.17
C HIS A 269 7.03 15.14 17.35
N PHE A 270 6.55 14.96 16.12
CA PHE A 270 7.03 13.94 15.20
C PHE A 270 8.56 14.02 15.04
N TRP A 271 9.11 15.18 14.72
CA TRP A 271 10.54 15.35 14.53
C TRP A 271 11.35 15.25 15.83
N LYS A 272 10.75 15.55 16.99
CA LYS A 272 11.40 15.33 18.31
C LYS A 272 11.64 13.84 18.52
N VAL A 273 10.65 12.99 18.26
CA VAL A 273 10.78 11.53 18.35
C VAL A 273 11.85 11.02 17.38
N ILE A 274 11.80 11.45 16.12
CA ILE A 274 12.74 11.02 15.08
C ILE A 274 14.18 11.38 15.42
N ARG A 275 14.43 12.60 15.92
CA ARG A 275 15.78 13.03 16.35
C ARG A 275 16.31 12.23 17.54
N ARG A 276 15.44 11.94 18.51
CA ARG A 276 15.83 11.17 19.71
C ARG A 276 16.37 9.77 19.39
N HIS A 277 16.00 9.22 18.24
CA HIS A 277 16.35 7.86 17.83
C HIS A 277 17.28 7.81 16.60
N ASP A 278 17.92 8.93 16.23
CA ASP A 278 18.84 9.04 15.09
C ASP A 278 18.24 8.62 13.73
N LEU A 279 16.92 8.79 13.57
CA LEU A 279 16.20 8.42 12.35
C LEU A 279 15.98 9.60 11.38
N VAL A 280 16.71 10.70 11.61
CA VAL A 280 16.53 11.92 10.79
C VAL A 280 16.84 11.68 9.32
N THR A 281 17.89 10.93 9.01
CA THR A 281 18.24 10.64 7.61
C THR A 281 17.19 9.78 6.89
N PRO A 282 16.82 8.58 7.37
CA PRO A 282 15.85 7.75 6.65
C PRO A 282 14.46 8.38 6.60
N ILE A 283 13.92 8.83 7.73
CA ILE A 283 12.57 9.38 7.78
C ILE A 283 12.51 10.79 7.17
N GLY A 284 13.59 11.57 7.29
CA GLY A 284 13.69 12.87 6.62
C GLY A 284 13.72 12.74 5.11
N THR A 285 14.45 11.77 4.55
CA THR A 285 14.42 11.47 3.11
C THR A 285 13.02 11.05 2.67
N TYR A 286 12.38 10.17 3.44
CA TYR A 286 11.02 9.71 3.18
C TYR A 286 10.01 10.87 3.14
N ALA A 287 10.03 11.74 4.15
CA ALA A 287 9.18 12.93 4.21
C ALA A 287 9.51 13.96 3.09
N LEU A 288 10.79 14.06 2.71
CA LEU A 288 11.22 14.89 1.58
C LEU A 288 10.65 14.34 0.25
N MET A 289 10.64 13.03 0.06
CA MET A 289 10.02 12.39 -1.09
C MET A 289 8.51 12.68 -1.14
N ALA A 290 7.80 12.54 -0.01
CA ALA A 290 6.38 12.91 0.09
C ALA A 290 6.14 14.38 -0.28
N ARG A 291 7.02 15.27 0.16
CA ARG A 291 6.94 16.71 -0.18
C ARG A 291 7.18 16.98 -1.66
N LEU A 292 8.19 16.37 -2.24
CA LEU A 292 8.59 16.64 -3.63
C LEU A 292 7.62 16.02 -4.65
N LEU A 293 7.23 14.77 -4.41
CA LEU A 293 6.39 14.03 -5.34
C LEU A 293 4.90 14.32 -5.12
N MET A 294 4.46 14.32 -3.86
CA MET A 294 3.03 14.32 -3.51
C MET A 294 2.59 15.60 -2.77
N ARG A 295 3.45 16.62 -2.77
CA ARG A 295 3.14 17.95 -2.22
C ARG A 295 2.74 17.95 -0.75
N SER A 296 3.19 16.96 0.02
CA SER A 296 2.95 16.92 1.46
C SER A 296 3.46 18.22 2.13
N VAL A 297 2.65 18.79 2.99
CA VAL A 297 2.96 20.05 3.68
C VAL A 297 3.86 19.88 4.91
N ILE A 298 4.23 18.65 5.25
CA ILE A 298 5.11 18.42 6.41
C ILE A 298 6.48 19.03 6.17
N LYS A 299 6.88 19.96 7.04
CA LYS A 299 8.20 20.59 6.98
C LYS A 299 9.25 19.56 7.40
N THR A 300 10.23 19.35 6.55
CA THR A 300 11.40 18.52 6.86
C THR A 300 12.49 19.37 7.49
N PRO A 301 13.20 18.91 8.53
CA PRO A 301 14.42 19.58 8.99
C PRO A 301 15.44 19.62 7.84
N GLY A 302 16.24 20.69 7.76
CA GLY A 302 17.27 20.85 6.72
C GLY A 302 18.29 19.70 6.79
N ILE A 303 18.28 18.81 5.79
CA ILE A 303 19.04 17.57 5.82
C ILE A 303 19.88 17.48 4.54
N GLN A 304 21.18 17.75 4.65
CA GLN A 304 22.11 17.60 3.52
C GLN A 304 22.21 16.14 3.05
N GLN A 305 22.25 15.17 3.97
CA GLN A 305 22.31 13.74 3.65
C GLN A 305 21.03 13.22 3.00
N ALA A 306 19.86 13.77 3.35
CA ALA A 306 18.60 13.39 2.72
C ALA A 306 18.56 13.72 1.22
N ASN A 307 19.25 14.77 0.78
CA ASN A 307 19.35 15.13 -0.63
C ASN A 307 20.08 14.06 -1.45
N TRP A 308 21.18 13.52 -0.93
CA TRP A 308 21.93 12.46 -1.61
C TRP A 308 21.08 11.17 -1.77
N HIS A 309 20.39 10.75 -0.72
CA HIS A 309 19.49 9.59 -0.78
C HIS A 309 18.32 9.82 -1.73
N ARG A 310 17.72 11.02 -1.69
CA ARG A 310 16.67 11.43 -2.63
C ARG A 310 17.15 11.30 -4.08
N ASP A 311 18.29 11.87 -4.39
CA ASP A 311 18.81 11.90 -5.76
C ASP A 311 19.09 10.48 -6.27
N ARG A 312 19.61 9.59 -5.41
CA ARG A 312 19.79 8.18 -5.72
C ARG A 312 18.47 7.46 -5.99
N LEU A 313 17.43 7.69 -5.16
CA LEU A 313 16.09 7.12 -5.35
C LEU A 313 15.45 7.58 -6.66
N LEU A 314 15.53 8.87 -6.95
CA LEU A 314 14.96 9.46 -8.16
C LEU A 314 15.66 8.99 -9.45
N GLN A 315 16.93 8.62 -9.38
CA GLN A 315 17.74 8.15 -10.51
C GLN A 315 17.66 6.63 -10.72
N SER A 316 17.16 5.86 -9.75
CA SER A 316 17.17 4.39 -9.80
C SER A 316 16.12 3.79 -10.73
N SER A 317 15.13 4.56 -11.17
CA SER A 317 14.08 4.13 -12.11
C SER A 317 14.45 4.38 -13.56
N PRO A 318 13.97 3.55 -14.51
CA PRO A 318 14.15 3.82 -15.92
C PRO A 318 13.50 5.17 -16.31
N PRO A 319 13.99 5.86 -17.32
CA PRO A 319 13.39 7.09 -17.81
C PRO A 319 11.96 6.85 -18.27
N ALA A 320 11.07 7.81 -18.01
CA ALA A 320 9.70 7.77 -18.47
C ALA A 320 9.55 7.98 -20.00
N ALA A 321 10.63 8.37 -20.67
CA ALA A 321 10.67 8.54 -22.13
C ALA A 321 10.88 7.21 -22.86
N ASN A 322 10.20 7.05 -23.98
CA ASN A 322 10.27 5.86 -24.81
C ASN A 322 11.69 5.70 -25.41
N ARG A 323 12.32 4.53 -25.21
CA ARG A 323 13.43 4.08 -26.05
C ARG A 323 12.79 3.28 -27.20
N ALA A 324 12.71 3.92 -28.37
CA ALA A 324 12.20 3.27 -29.57
C ALA A 324 12.88 1.92 -29.77
N GLY A 325 12.11 0.83 -29.76
CA GLY A 325 12.60 -0.49 -30.11
C GLY A 325 12.11 -1.68 -29.32
N LEU A 326 11.33 -1.52 -28.26
CA LEU A 326 11.04 -2.67 -27.35
C LEU A 326 9.84 -3.54 -27.74
N LEU A 327 8.89 -3.07 -28.54
CA LEU A 327 7.74 -3.91 -28.94
C LEU A 327 7.26 -3.55 -30.35
N ALA A 328 6.96 -4.56 -31.15
CA ALA A 328 6.49 -4.40 -32.54
C ALA A 328 5.29 -3.44 -32.64
N ALA A 329 5.37 -2.47 -33.53
CA ALA A 329 4.45 -1.35 -33.71
C ALA A 329 2.97 -1.72 -33.97
N ASN A 330 2.67 -2.99 -34.21
CA ASN A 330 1.36 -3.47 -34.69
C ASN A 330 0.46 -4.12 -33.63
N ARG A 331 0.85 -4.13 -32.33
CA ARG A 331 -0.01 -4.66 -31.27
C ARG A 331 -0.65 -3.52 -30.49
N PRO A 332 -1.95 -3.63 -30.10
CA PRO A 332 -2.56 -2.68 -29.18
C PRO A 332 -1.71 -2.49 -27.90
N LEU A 333 -1.65 -1.28 -27.38
CA LEU A 333 -0.83 -0.96 -26.20
C LEU A 333 -1.13 -1.89 -25.03
N PHE A 334 -2.40 -2.26 -24.85
CA PHE A 334 -2.87 -3.24 -23.86
C PHE A 334 -2.04 -4.55 -23.90
N TRP A 335 -1.85 -5.14 -25.07
CA TRP A 335 -1.09 -6.40 -25.22
C TRP A 335 0.41 -6.22 -24.99
N ARG A 336 0.94 -5.07 -25.40
CA ARG A 336 2.34 -4.71 -25.16
C ARG A 336 2.62 -4.57 -23.67
N VAL A 337 1.68 -3.93 -22.96
CA VAL A 337 1.73 -3.73 -21.50
C VAL A 337 1.60 -5.06 -20.75
N ILE A 338 0.65 -5.90 -21.12
CA ILE A 338 0.46 -7.22 -20.47
C ILE A 338 1.70 -8.10 -20.66
N SER A 339 2.23 -8.19 -21.88
CA SER A 339 3.44 -8.97 -22.13
C SER A 339 4.62 -8.44 -21.32
N PHE A 340 4.83 -7.11 -21.29
CA PHE A 340 5.93 -6.50 -20.54
C PHE A 340 5.81 -6.73 -19.04
N VAL A 341 4.62 -6.59 -18.48
CA VAL A 341 4.39 -6.79 -17.03
C VAL A 341 4.48 -8.26 -16.65
N TYR A 342 4.03 -9.17 -17.53
CA TYR A 342 4.16 -10.61 -17.35
C TYR A 342 5.63 -11.05 -17.38
N ASP A 343 6.39 -10.61 -18.38
CA ASP A 343 7.80 -10.94 -18.52
C ASP A 343 8.67 -10.44 -17.37
N GLN A 344 8.26 -9.35 -16.72
CA GLN A 344 8.99 -8.77 -15.58
C GLN A 344 8.52 -9.31 -14.20
N GLY A 345 7.49 -10.16 -14.15
CA GLY A 345 6.97 -10.73 -12.89
C GLY A 345 6.43 -9.70 -11.90
N HIS A 346 6.00 -8.53 -12.37
CA HIS A 346 5.65 -7.38 -11.52
C HIS A 346 4.18 -7.32 -11.08
N LEU A 347 3.33 -8.23 -11.55
CA LEU A 347 1.95 -8.32 -11.06
C LEU A 347 1.89 -9.21 -9.82
N PRO A 348 1.27 -8.76 -8.73
CA PRO A 348 0.93 -9.64 -7.62
C PRO A 348 0.10 -10.82 -8.13
N ALA A 349 0.40 -12.04 -7.68
CA ALA A 349 -0.28 -13.26 -8.16
C ALA A 349 -1.81 -13.22 -8.03
N TRP A 350 -2.35 -12.48 -7.03
CA TRP A 350 -3.78 -12.31 -6.85
C TRP A 350 -4.39 -11.32 -7.87
N THR A 351 -3.67 -10.26 -8.28
CA THR A 351 -4.14 -9.31 -9.30
C THR A 351 -4.37 -10.05 -10.61
N TRP A 352 -3.44 -10.94 -10.96
CA TRP A 352 -3.54 -11.77 -12.14
C TRP A 352 -4.72 -12.75 -12.08
N ARG A 353 -4.91 -13.43 -10.94
CA ARG A 353 -6.08 -14.31 -10.75
C ARG A 353 -7.40 -13.58 -10.89
N ASN A 354 -7.56 -12.42 -10.26
CA ASN A 354 -8.82 -11.68 -10.27
C ASN A 354 -9.11 -11.01 -11.62
N VAL A 355 -8.09 -10.57 -12.36
CA VAL A 355 -8.25 -9.99 -13.70
C VAL A 355 -8.51 -11.08 -14.74
N CYS A 356 -7.89 -12.27 -14.60
CA CYS A 356 -8.03 -13.36 -15.56
C CYS A 356 -9.17 -14.32 -15.27
N TYR A 357 -9.60 -14.46 -14.01
CA TYR A 357 -10.53 -15.52 -13.58
C TYR A 357 -11.77 -14.99 -12.87
N GLY A 358 -12.08 -13.70 -12.86
CA GLY A 358 -13.27 -13.12 -12.21
C GLY A 358 -14.06 -14.06 -11.29
N ASP A 359 -14.66 -13.62 -10.22
CA ASP A 359 -15.38 -14.43 -9.21
C ASP A 359 -16.53 -15.33 -9.71
N ASP A 360 -16.79 -15.34 -11.02
CA ASP A 360 -17.87 -16.12 -11.61
C ASP A 360 -17.35 -17.51 -12.03
N GLN A 361 -17.47 -18.47 -11.11
CA GLN A 361 -17.22 -19.89 -11.41
C GLN A 361 -18.16 -20.45 -12.49
N THR A 362 -19.11 -19.67 -13.01
CA THR A 362 -20.13 -20.11 -13.97
C THR A 362 -19.92 -19.55 -15.38
N SER A 363 -19.11 -18.53 -15.58
CA SER A 363 -18.86 -17.95 -16.91
C SER A 363 -17.47 -18.33 -17.45
N THR A 364 -17.45 -19.41 -18.11
CA THR A 364 -16.57 -19.96 -19.16
C THR A 364 -15.12 -19.42 -19.26
N PRO A 365 -14.12 -20.29 -19.05
CA PRO A 365 -12.70 -20.04 -19.35
C PRO A 365 -12.39 -19.80 -20.83
N ALA A 366 -13.39 -19.82 -21.71
CA ALA A 366 -13.20 -19.89 -23.16
C ALA A 366 -12.67 -18.62 -23.83
N ARG A 367 -12.79 -17.43 -23.23
CA ARG A 367 -12.29 -16.18 -23.86
C ARG A 367 -10.85 -15.81 -23.51
N LEU A 368 -10.37 -16.21 -22.37
CA LEU A 368 -8.98 -15.91 -21.94
C LEU A 368 -8.06 -17.12 -22.01
N GLY A 369 -8.57 -18.35 -21.96
CA GLY A 369 -7.80 -19.58 -22.15
C GLY A 369 -7.20 -19.76 -23.56
N CYS A 370 -7.75 -19.10 -24.58
CA CYS A 370 -7.13 -19.02 -25.91
C CYS A 370 -5.88 -18.13 -25.95
N ILE A 371 -5.75 -17.20 -25.02
CA ILE A 371 -4.66 -16.21 -25.00
C ILE A 371 -3.39 -16.80 -24.40
N GLY A 372 -3.53 -17.60 -23.34
CA GLY A 372 -2.39 -18.28 -22.70
C GLY A 372 -1.79 -19.43 -23.49
N ARG A 373 -2.52 -19.99 -24.48
CA ARG A 373 -2.01 -21.09 -25.34
C ARG A 373 -1.41 -20.64 -26.67
N GLN A 374 -1.49 -19.38 -26.99
CA GLN A 374 -0.82 -18.80 -28.19
C GLN A 374 0.54 -18.13 -27.87
N ILE A 375 0.95 -18.13 -26.59
CA ILE A 375 2.18 -17.50 -26.11
C ILE A 375 3.17 -18.57 -25.57
N ALA A 376 2.78 -19.86 -25.51
CA ALA A 376 3.69 -20.96 -25.16
C ALA A 376 4.34 -21.58 -26.42
#